data_fd8d673cb97a517033ae4bfc8a23ff40
#
_entry.id   fd8d673cb97a517033ae4bfc8a23ff40
#
_cell.length_a   1.000
_cell.length_b   1.000
_cell.length_c   1.000
_cell.angle_alpha   90.00
_cell.angle_beta   90.00
_cell.angle_gamma   90.00
#
_symmetry.space_group_name_H-M   'P 1'
#
loop_
_entity.id
_entity.type
_entity.pdbx_description
1 polymer ?
#
loop_
_entity_poly.entity_id
_entity_poly.type
_entity_poly.pdbx_seq_one_letter_code
_entity_poly.pdbx_strand_id
1 'polypeptide(L)'
;MKRFLPLLNRLMLATTLFGIAASTASAQLGRPEGLYYKSWGVVIGIDDYQVAPKLAGSVSDAKAVAAALRQLGFDDIIEVYDKDAKSRNLKAILSSDLPRKVGRQDRVVVFFAGHAAVTRDMNGKDLGYLVPWDAQITNASKAVTMDDLKDFSRRVMSKHVLFVLDAAVAGWDVTPPQQLSLEGRLSPEDETDRRSIQILTAAGKGEIVTRKDGQGIFTQAFTVGLKGAADNNQNGWVMGTELAAYVKQQVEQATGGAQHPQFARLDGDGDIVLVEGKKSAFRAGPEPKTQAERTAAAKEEYDKAYSLLQQQRSVQEALERLNKAIGYDPSFGDAYVLKSYILLELQPNLDEALVAGELAVKHAPKNPDSHYTLGLVLQKKGRFADAERALLQAAAVNASYADVYLSLGDLYAEDLKDQKKAAEAYRRYLETGGTENRVRDYLQEKGGGAPPAKQ
;
A
#
# COMPACT_ATOMS: atom_id res chain seq x y z
N MET A 1 -17.45 1.38 25.31
CA MET A 1 -16.52 1.57 26.43
C MET A 1 -16.52 0.42 27.44
N LYS A 2 -17.67 -0.11 27.92
CA LYS A 2 -17.67 -1.23 28.90
C LYS A 2 -17.22 -2.60 28.33
N ARG A 3 -17.19 -2.79 27.01
CA ARG A 3 -16.72 -4.04 26.36
C ARG A 3 -15.19 -4.12 26.17
N PHE A 4 -14.49 -3.01 26.26
CA PHE A 4 -13.04 -2.92 26.02
C PHE A 4 -12.19 -3.34 27.22
N LEU A 5 -12.70 -3.12 28.43
CA LEU A 5 -11.97 -3.43 29.65
C LEU A 5 -11.56 -4.91 29.80
N PRO A 6 -12.40 -5.90 29.43
CA PRO A 6 -12.03 -7.32 29.49
C PRO A 6 -10.93 -7.71 28.50
N LEU A 7 -10.94 -7.16 27.28
CA LEU A 7 -9.90 -7.42 26.28
C LEU A 7 -8.56 -6.82 26.71
N LEU A 8 -8.58 -5.61 27.23
CA LEU A 8 -7.40 -4.92 27.76
C LEU A 8 -6.77 -5.66 28.96
N ASN A 9 -7.57 -6.13 29.90
CA ASN A 9 -7.07 -6.87 31.06
C ASN A 9 -6.55 -8.27 30.74
N ARG A 10 -7.03 -8.92 29.67
CA ARG A 10 -6.59 -10.28 29.27
C ARG A 10 -5.28 -10.26 28.48
N LEU A 11 -4.96 -9.20 27.75
CA LEU A 11 -3.68 -9.05 27.07
C LEU A 11 -2.48 -9.01 28.06
N MET A 12 -2.69 -8.56 29.30
CA MET A 12 -1.62 -8.47 30.31
C MET A 12 -1.18 -9.84 30.86
N LEU A 13 -2.00 -10.90 30.80
CA LEU A 13 -1.69 -12.19 31.43
C LEU A 13 -0.94 -13.17 30.52
N ALA A 14 -0.80 -12.90 29.23
CA ALA A 14 -0.19 -13.84 28.27
C ALA A 14 1.34 -13.69 28.08
N THR A 15 1.99 -12.74 28.74
CA THR A 15 3.41 -12.42 28.48
C THR A 15 4.42 -13.02 29.47
N THR A 16 4.02 -13.89 30.38
CA THR A 16 4.98 -14.54 31.31
C THR A 16 4.95 -16.06 31.12
N LEU A 17 5.66 -16.56 30.13
CA LEU A 17 6.30 -17.88 30.06
C LEU A 17 6.57 -18.26 28.60
N PHE A 18 7.77 -18.05 28.10
CA PHE A 18 8.42 -19.04 27.22
C PHE A 18 9.93 -18.76 27.11
N GLY A 19 10.69 -19.69 27.67
CA GLY A 19 12.15 -19.73 27.54
C GLY A 19 12.53 -20.50 26.28
N ILE A 20 13.59 -20.00 25.69
CA ILE A 20 14.66 -20.68 24.92
C ILE A 20 14.30 -21.93 24.13
N ALA A 21 14.25 -21.84 22.83
CA ALA A 21 14.55 -22.92 21.91
C ALA A 21 15.47 -22.38 20.78
N ALA A 22 16.61 -23.03 20.64
CA ALA A 22 17.64 -22.72 19.67
C ALA A 22 17.11 -22.95 18.25
N SER A 23 17.25 -21.98 17.36
CA SER A 23 16.98 -22.12 15.95
C SER A 23 18.24 -22.21 15.14
N THR A 24 18.31 -23.21 14.29
CA THR A 24 19.30 -23.41 13.25
C THR A 24 19.31 -22.23 12.26
N ALA A 25 20.46 -21.58 12.15
CA ALA A 25 20.65 -20.47 11.24
C ALA A 25 20.72 -20.98 9.80
N SER A 26 19.74 -20.63 8.98
CA SER A 26 19.92 -20.51 7.54
C SER A 26 20.49 -19.11 7.26
N ALA A 27 21.66 -19.07 6.66
CA ALA A 27 22.33 -17.84 6.27
C ALA A 27 21.46 -17.08 5.24
N GLN A 28 20.68 -16.12 5.67
CA GLN A 28 20.14 -15.08 4.81
C GLN A 28 21.29 -14.11 4.53
N LEU A 29 21.69 -14.04 3.26
CA LEU A 29 22.50 -12.94 2.74
C LEU A 29 21.81 -11.63 3.18
N GLY A 30 22.52 -10.80 3.94
CA GLY A 30 21.97 -9.58 4.52
C GLY A 30 21.33 -8.70 3.45
N ARG A 31 20.12 -8.20 3.70
CA ARG A 31 19.52 -7.13 2.89
C ARG A 31 20.48 -5.96 2.90
N PRO A 32 20.78 -5.33 1.74
CA PRO A 32 21.49 -4.05 1.72
C PRO A 32 20.70 -3.02 2.54
N GLU A 33 21.34 -1.94 2.95
CA GLU A 33 20.77 -0.90 3.83
C GLU A 33 19.57 -0.13 3.22
N GLY A 34 19.02 -0.52 2.06
CA GLY A 34 17.89 0.08 1.36
C GLY A 34 16.79 -0.92 1.04
N LEU A 35 15.62 -0.43 0.64
CA LEU A 35 14.48 -1.24 0.20
C LEU A 35 14.73 -1.94 -1.14
N TYR A 36 15.65 -1.42 -1.93
CA TYR A 36 16.01 -1.91 -3.26
C TYR A 36 17.49 -2.21 -3.36
N TYR A 37 17.85 -3.24 -4.13
CA TYR A 37 19.26 -3.54 -4.43
C TYR A 37 19.84 -2.52 -5.41
N LYS A 38 19.03 -2.18 -6.46
CA LYS A 38 19.36 -1.15 -7.43
C LYS A 38 18.15 -0.36 -7.85
N SER A 39 18.40 0.88 -8.22
CA SER A 39 17.41 1.81 -8.74
C SER A 39 17.80 2.21 -10.17
N TRP A 40 16.93 1.90 -11.13
CA TRP A 40 17.14 2.14 -12.54
C TRP A 40 16.27 3.28 -13.05
N GLY A 41 16.86 4.22 -13.75
CA GLY A 41 16.16 5.27 -14.49
C GLY A 41 16.28 5.07 -16.00
N VAL A 42 15.20 5.23 -16.74
CA VAL A 42 15.22 5.45 -18.20
C VAL A 42 14.55 6.79 -18.44
N VAL A 43 15.27 7.74 -18.97
CA VAL A 43 14.80 9.12 -19.12
C VAL A 43 14.90 9.54 -20.59
N ILE A 44 13.73 9.80 -21.19
CA ILE A 44 13.59 10.05 -22.63
C ILE A 44 13.03 11.45 -22.81
N GLY A 45 13.68 12.27 -23.63
CA GLY A 45 13.21 13.62 -24.00
C GLY A 45 13.43 13.90 -25.46
N ILE A 46 12.39 14.36 -26.18
CA ILE A 46 12.45 14.58 -27.61
C ILE A 46 11.89 15.97 -27.95
N ASP A 47 12.74 16.87 -28.43
CA ASP A 47 12.38 18.18 -28.95
C ASP A 47 12.53 18.26 -30.47
N ASP A 48 13.69 17.81 -30.99
CA ASP A 48 14.08 17.95 -32.39
C ASP A 48 13.70 16.73 -33.24
N TYR A 49 12.40 16.46 -33.36
CA TYR A 49 11.87 15.34 -34.14
C TYR A 49 12.30 15.38 -35.60
N GLN A 50 12.60 14.20 -36.18
CA GLN A 50 12.94 14.07 -37.61
C GLN A 50 11.73 14.31 -38.52
N VAL A 51 10.54 13.85 -38.14
CA VAL A 51 9.35 13.83 -38.98
C VAL A 51 8.15 14.54 -38.31
N ALA A 52 7.96 14.36 -36.99
CA ALA A 52 6.91 15.02 -36.23
C ALA A 52 7.26 16.51 -36.03
N PRO A 53 6.29 17.37 -35.70
CA PRO A 53 6.55 18.76 -35.32
C PRO A 53 7.55 18.85 -34.16
N LYS A 54 8.43 19.85 -34.20
CA LYS A 54 9.37 20.10 -33.13
C LYS A 54 8.65 20.54 -31.86
N LEU A 55 9.18 20.15 -30.72
CA LEU A 55 8.78 20.63 -29.41
C LEU A 55 9.87 21.51 -28.82
N ALA A 56 9.58 22.13 -27.68
CA ALA A 56 10.54 22.88 -26.92
C ALA A 56 10.44 22.53 -25.43
N GLY A 57 11.56 22.07 -24.87
CA GLY A 57 11.68 21.82 -23.44
C GLY A 57 11.47 20.39 -22.96
N SER A 58 11.10 19.44 -23.83
CA SER A 58 10.98 18.03 -23.42
C SER A 58 12.34 17.42 -23.02
N VAL A 59 13.41 17.79 -23.74
CA VAL A 59 14.78 17.40 -23.37
C VAL A 59 15.21 18.06 -22.06
N SER A 60 14.85 19.31 -21.85
CA SER A 60 15.14 20.02 -20.60
C SER A 60 14.42 19.37 -19.40
N ASP A 61 13.15 19.00 -19.57
CA ASP A 61 12.35 18.29 -18.55
C ASP A 61 12.95 16.92 -18.23
N ALA A 62 13.31 16.16 -19.25
CA ALA A 62 13.96 14.87 -19.09
C ALA A 62 15.29 14.99 -18.31
N LYS A 63 16.12 15.99 -18.63
CA LYS A 63 17.36 16.28 -17.89
C LYS A 63 17.10 16.66 -16.43
N ALA A 64 16.04 17.42 -16.14
CA ALA A 64 15.66 17.78 -14.79
C ALA A 64 15.25 16.52 -13.99
N VAL A 65 14.51 15.60 -14.60
CA VAL A 65 14.15 14.32 -13.98
C VAL A 65 15.39 13.43 -13.75
N ALA A 66 16.28 13.33 -14.76
CA ALA A 66 17.53 12.58 -14.60
C ALA A 66 18.37 13.11 -13.41
N ALA A 67 18.46 14.44 -13.29
CA ALA A 67 19.14 15.07 -12.16
C ALA A 67 18.47 14.79 -10.82
N ALA A 68 17.13 14.79 -10.75
CA ALA A 68 16.39 14.45 -9.54
C ALA A 68 16.59 12.98 -9.13
N LEU A 69 16.54 12.05 -10.09
CA LEU A 69 16.79 10.63 -9.83
C LEU A 69 18.22 10.38 -9.33
N ARG A 70 19.23 11.10 -9.87
CA ARG A 70 20.61 11.05 -9.35
C ARG A 70 20.71 11.54 -7.91
N GLN A 71 20.01 12.61 -7.57
CA GLN A 71 19.98 13.13 -6.19
C GLN A 71 19.34 12.13 -5.22
N LEU A 72 18.41 11.30 -5.70
CA LEU A 72 17.79 10.21 -4.95
C LEU A 72 18.64 8.92 -4.87
N GLY A 73 19.84 8.94 -5.45
CA GLY A 73 20.74 7.78 -5.41
C GLY A 73 20.37 6.66 -6.37
N PHE A 74 19.72 6.97 -7.51
CA PHE A 74 19.53 5.98 -8.56
C PHE A 74 20.89 5.55 -9.13
N ASP A 75 21.13 4.23 -9.19
CA ASP A 75 22.44 3.64 -9.52
C ASP A 75 22.79 3.78 -10.99
N ASP A 76 21.81 3.56 -11.87
CA ASP A 76 21.98 3.61 -13.31
C ASP A 76 20.84 4.41 -13.96
N ILE A 77 21.20 5.43 -14.76
CA ILE A 77 20.24 6.24 -15.50
C ILE A 77 20.59 6.23 -16.98
N ILE A 78 19.72 5.61 -17.78
CA ILE A 78 19.81 5.58 -19.23
C ILE A 78 19.14 6.84 -19.78
N GLU A 79 19.92 7.76 -20.31
CA GLU A 79 19.43 9.02 -20.89
C GLU A 79 19.38 8.90 -22.41
N VAL A 80 18.22 9.23 -23.00
CA VAL A 80 17.96 9.08 -24.42
C VAL A 80 17.30 10.36 -24.94
N TYR A 81 18.03 11.14 -25.73
CA TYR A 81 17.56 12.44 -26.19
C TYR A 81 17.53 12.54 -27.72
N ASP A 82 16.53 13.24 -28.24
CA ASP A 82 16.37 13.59 -29.67
C ASP A 82 16.72 12.40 -30.60
N LYS A 83 17.71 12.58 -31.47
CA LYS A 83 18.14 11.57 -32.49
C LYS A 83 18.48 10.20 -31.94
N ASP A 84 18.78 10.08 -30.65
CA ASP A 84 19.06 8.81 -29.98
C ASP A 84 17.78 8.10 -29.55
N ALA A 85 16.63 8.83 -29.42
CA ALA A 85 15.32 8.30 -29.10
C ALA A 85 14.58 7.72 -30.32
N LYS A 86 15.30 7.00 -31.19
CA LYS A 86 14.72 6.26 -32.33
C LYS A 86 13.89 5.08 -31.85
N SER A 87 12.85 4.74 -32.61
CA SER A 87 11.98 3.58 -32.36
C SER A 87 12.76 2.32 -32.02
N ARG A 88 13.77 1.99 -32.83
CA ARG A 88 14.64 0.81 -32.61
C ARG A 88 15.31 0.84 -31.24
N ASN A 89 15.87 1.98 -30.85
CA ASN A 89 16.60 2.10 -29.59
C ASN A 89 15.66 2.00 -28.38
N LEU A 90 14.52 2.73 -28.44
CA LEU A 90 13.54 2.67 -27.35
C LEU A 90 12.96 1.28 -27.18
N LYS A 91 12.63 0.62 -28.27
CA LYS A 91 12.15 -0.78 -28.23
C LYS A 91 13.22 -1.75 -27.72
N ALA A 92 14.49 -1.58 -28.11
CA ALA A 92 15.58 -2.40 -27.59
C ALA A 92 15.77 -2.22 -26.07
N ILE A 93 15.76 -0.97 -25.57
CA ILE A 93 15.85 -0.68 -24.14
C ILE A 93 14.75 -1.40 -23.35
N LEU A 94 13.49 -1.29 -23.82
CA LEU A 94 12.33 -1.86 -23.14
C LEU A 94 12.22 -3.39 -23.32
N SER A 95 12.56 -3.93 -24.48
CA SER A 95 12.34 -5.36 -24.78
C SER A 95 13.49 -6.28 -24.37
N SER A 96 14.72 -5.78 -24.32
CA SER A 96 15.91 -6.63 -24.14
C SER A 96 16.94 -6.06 -23.16
N ASP A 97 17.33 -4.78 -23.31
CA ASP A 97 18.53 -4.28 -22.64
C ASP A 97 18.32 -4.11 -21.13
N LEU A 98 17.23 -3.44 -20.75
CA LEU A 98 16.89 -3.23 -19.36
C LEU A 98 16.38 -4.52 -18.67
N PRO A 99 15.48 -5.32 -19.28
CA PRO A 99 15.02 -6.58 -18.67
C PRO A 99 16.13 -7.58 -18.34
N ARG A 100 17.23 -7.57 -19.08
CA ARG A 100 18.38 -8.44 -18.80
C ARG A 100 19.23 -8.00 -17.60
N LYS A 101 19.16 -6.72 -17.24
CA LYS A 101 20.01 -6.10 -16.21
C LYS A 101 19.31 -6.00 -14.86
N VAL A 102 17.99 -5.84 -14.90
CA VAL A 102 17.17 -5.53 -13.73
C VAL A 102 16.84 -6.78 -12.93
N GLY A 103 17.15 -6.76 -11.65
CA GLY A 103 16.90 -7.82 -10.70
C GLY A 103 15.54 -7.73 -10.02
N ARG A 104 15.18 -8.79 -9.30
CA ARG A 104 13.87 -8.92 -8.65
C ARG A 104 13.67 -7.88 -7.52
N GLN A 105 14.72 -7.48 -6.85
CA GLN A 105 14.71 -6.51 -5.76
C GLN A 105 15.05 -5.08 -6.20
N ASP A 106 15.10 -4.84 -7.51
CA ASP A 106 15.35 -3.52 -8.07
C ASP A 106 14.03 -2.75 -8.26
N ARG A 107 14.14 -1.43 -8.40
CA ARG A 107 13.06 -0.57 -8.89
C ARG A 107 13.44 0.07 -10.22
N VAL A 108 12.43 0.40 -11.03
CA VAL A 108 12.59 1.03 -12.33
C VAL A 108 11.67 2.24 -12.44
N VAL A 109 12.21 3.39 -12.87
CA VAL A 109 11.43 4.56 -13.28
C VAL A 109 11.70 4.81 -14.77
N VAL A 110 10.64 4.87 -15.57
CA VAL A 110 10.71 5.21 -17.00
C VAL A 110 9.99 6.53 -17.21
N PHE A 111 10.74 7.57 -17.52
CA PHE A 111 10.22 8.91 -17.84
C PHE A 111 10.28 9.17 -19.35
N PHE A 112 9.21 9.73 -19.88
CA PHE A 112 9.12 10.15 -21.27
C PHE A 112 8.52 11.55 -21.35
N ALA A 113 9.18 12.46 -22.06
CA ALA A 113 8.66 13.77 -22.45
C ALA A 113 8.76 13.93 -23.97
N GLY A 114 7.63 14.16 -24.63
CA GLY A 114 7.55 14.24 -26.09
C GLY A 114 6.12 14.09 -26.60
N HIS A 115 5.99 13.88 -27.92
CA HIS A 115 4.69 13.61 -28.51
C HIS A 115 4.13 12.24 -28.12
N ALA A 116 2.85 12.22 -27.81
CA ALA A 116 2.05 11.03 -27.75
C ALA A 116 0.81 11.18 -28.66
N ALA A 117 0.27 10.07 -29.12
CA ALA A 117 -0.89 10.09 -29.97
C ALA A 117 -1.79 8.86 -29.73
N VAL A 118 -2.96 8.89 -30.34
CA VAL A 118 -3.96 7.83 -30.25
C VAL A 118 -4.34 7.38 -31.64
N THR A 119 -4.42 6.08 -31.85
CA THR A 119 -5.04 5.45 -32.99
C THR A 119 -6.21 4.58 -32.53
N ARG A 120 -6.96 4.02 -33.48
CA ARG A 120 -8.01 3.03 -33.16
C ARG A 120 -7.64 1.67 -33.72
N ASP A 121 -7.90 0.63 -32.97
CA ASP A 121 -7.81 -0.73 -33.44
C ASP A 121 -8.99 -1.09 -34.37
N MET A 122 -8.99 -2.29 -34.90
CA MET A 122 -10.06 -2.78 -35.79
C MET A 122 -11.44 -2.89 -35.11
N ASN A 123 -11.46 -2.88 -33.77
CA ASN A 123 -12.69 -2.92 -32.96
C ASN A 123 -13.14 -1.50 -32.53
N GLY A 124 -12.46 -0.46 -33.00
CA GLY A 124 -12.75 0.92 -32.66
C GLY A 124 -12.22 1.38 -31.28
N LYS A 125 -11.42 0.55 -30.61
CA LYS A 125 -10.80 0.86 -29.32
C LYS A 125 -9.62 1.81 -29.52
N ASP A 126 -9.55 2.83 -28.68
CA ASP A 126 -8.44 3.78 -28.69
C ASP A 126 -7.14 3.10 -28.20
N LEU A 127 -6.06 3.23 -28.98
CA LEU A 127 -4.73 2.76 -28.66
C LEU A 127 -3.77 3.95 -28.55
N GLY A 128 -3.32 4.23 -27.35
CA GLY A 128 -2.31 5.26 -27.09
C GLY A 128 -0.89 4.78 -27.42
N TYR A 129 -0.06 5.70 -27.87
CA TYR A 129 1.35 5.42 -28.14
C TYR A 129 2.24 6.65 -27.99
N LEU A 130 3.50 6.41 -27.63
CA LEU A 130 4.55 7.39 -27.61
C LEU A 130 5.22 7.46 -28.98
N VAL A 131 5.56 8.65 -29.42
CA VAL A 131 6.15 8.93 -30.73
C VAL A 131 7.67 9.03 -30.61
N PRO A 132 8.45 8.04 -31.12
CA PRO A 132 9.90 8.13 -31.19
C PRO A 132 10.38 9.23 -32.17
N TRP A 133 11.65 9.59 -32.08
CA TRP A 133 12.26 10.63 -32.89
C TRP A 133 12.07 10.46 -34.40
N ASP A 134 12.12 9.22 -34.90
CA ASP A 134 12.00 8.84 -36.33
C ASP A 134 10.60 8.39 -36.73
N ALA A 135 9.58 8.64 -35.88
CA ALA A 135 8.19 8.24 -36.13
C ALA A 135 7.31 9.43 -36.51
N GLN A 136 6.18 9.12 -37.16
CA GLN A 136 5.11 10.08 -37.47
C GLN A 136 4.03 10.04 -36.39
N ILE A 137 3.43 11.20 -36.09
CA ILE A 137 2.33 11.28 -35.12
C ILE A 137 1.10 10.49 -35.60
N THR A 138 0.89 10.40 -36.91
CA THR A 138 -0.29 9.75 -37.49
C THR A 138 -0.10 8.28 -37.80
N ASN A 139 1.09 7.71 -37.53
CA ASN A 139 1.42 6.33 -37.90
C ASN A 139 2.11 5.60 -36.72
N ALA A 140 1.39 4.66 -36.14
CA ALA A 140 1.86 3.86 -34.99
C ALA A 140 2.90 2.78 -35.33
N SER A 141 3.29 2.57 -36.60
CA SER A 141 4.19 1.47 -37.00
C SER A 141 5.55 1.49 -36.32
N LYS A 142 6.07 2.70 -36.07
CA LYS A 142 7.32 2.93 -35.33
C LYS A 142 7.10 3.37 -33.89
N ALA A 143 5.86 3.46 -33.44
CA ALA A 143 5.52 3.93 -32.11
C ALA A 143 5.99 2.96 -31.00
N VAL A 144 6.13 3.47 -29.80
CA VAL A 144 6.16 2.68 -28.57
C VAL A 144 4.73 2.65 -28.03
N THR A 145 4.08 1.52 -28.19
CA THR A 145 2.67 1.34 -27.84
C THR A 145 2.51 1.03 -26.35
N MET A 146 1.27 1.12 -25.87
CA MET A 146 0.92 0.67 -24.52
C MET A 146 1.23 -0.82 -24.32
N ASP A 147 1.01 -1.63 -25.36
CA ASP A 147 1.32 -3.06 -25.28
C ASP A 147 2.83 -3.30 -25.15
N ASP A 148 3.68 -2.47 -25.79
CA ASP A 148 5.14 -2.51 -25.56
C ASP A 148 5.50 -2.24 -24.08
N LEU A 149 4.80 -1.30 -23.42
CA LEU A 149 5.01 -1.02 -21.99
C LEU A 149 4.48 -2.15 -21.09
N LYS A 150 3.32 -2.73 -21.43
CA LYS A 150 2.79 -3.91 -20.73
C LYS A 150 3.71 -5.12 -20.92
N ASP A 151 4.21 -5.33 -22.10
CA ASP A 151 5.16 -6.41 -22.39
C ASP A 151 6.50 -6.21 -21.64
N PHE A 152 6.98 -4.97 -21.55
CA PHE A 152 8.13 -4.65 -20.70
C PHE A 152 7.85 -5.04 -19.24
N SER A 153 6.70 -4.64 -18.71
CA SER A 153 6.35 -4.93 -17.32
C SER A 153 6.27 -6.44 -17.02
N ARG A 154 5.92 -7.26 -18.02
CA ARG A 154 5.90 -8.73 -17.89
C ARG A 154 7.28 -9.37 -18.00
N ARG A 155 8.20 -8.76 -18.75
CA ARG A 155 9.56 -9.28 -18.99
C ARG A 155 10.57 -8.85 -17.96
N VAL A 156 10.42 -7.63 -17.40
CA VAL A 156 11.30 -7.12 -16.37
C VAL A 156 11.09 -7.88 -15.06
N MET A 157 12.17 -8.32 -14.46
CA MET A 157 12.11 -9.06 -13.20
C MET A 157 11.74 -8.18 -12.01
N SER A 158 11.97 -6.86 -12.11
CA SER A 158 11.62 -5.90 -11.06
C SER A 158 10.16 -6.02 -10.66
N LYS A 159 9.93 -6.05 -9.38
CA LYS A 159 8.56 -5.99 -8.84
C LYS A 159 7.97 -4.57 -8.85
N HIS A 160 8.80 -3.53 -8.93
CA HIS A 160 8.38 -2.13 -8.91
C HIS A 160 8.81 -1.39 -10.17
N VAL A 161 7.81 -0.92 -10.94
CA VAL A 161 8.03 -0.08 -12.11
C VAL A 161 7.05 1.10 -12.07
N LEU A 162 7.56 2.31 -12.30
CA LEU A 162 6.75 3.50 -12.52
C LEU A 162 7.04 4.07 -13.92
N PHE A 163 6.00 4.12 -14.75
CA PHE A 163 6.01 4.90 -15.97
C PHE A 163 5.51 6.31 -15.68
N VAL A 164 6.26 7.33 -16.12
CA VAL A 164 5.93 8.74 -15.97
C VAL A 164 5.95 9.38 -17.35
N LEU A 165 4.78 9.79 -17.84
CA LEU A 165 4.62 10.27 -19.20
C LEU A 165 4.21 11.74 -19.20
N ASP A 166 5.17 12.63 -19.49
CA ASP A 166 4.90 14.06 -19.72
C ASP A 166 4.37 14.25 -21.13
N ALA A 167 3.18 13.71 -21.35
CA ALA A 167 2.46 13.74 -22.61
C ALA A 167 0.95 13.58 -22.34
N ALA A 168 0.12 14.17 -23.21
CA ALA A 168 -1.32 13.91 -23.21
C ALA A 168 -1.58 12.57 -23.87
N VAL A 169 -1.93 11.58 -23.10
CA VAL A 169 -2.14 10.22 -23.58
C VAL A 169 -3.60 9.81 -23.40
N ALA A 170 -4.19 9.26 -24.46
CA ALA A 170 -5.55 8.74 -24.44
C ALA A 170 -5.55 7.26 -24.86
N GLY A 171 -6.64 6.56 -24.55
CA GLY A 171 -6.82 5.17 -24.97
C GLY A 171 -6.13 4.15 -24.05
N TRP A 172 -5.87 4.55 -22.83
CA TRP A 172 -5.41 3.64 -21.79
C TRP A 172 -6.63 3.04 -21.09
N ASP A 173 -6.85 1.73 -21.26
CA ASP A 173 -7.78 0.99 -20.38
C ASP A 173 -7.14 0.88 -18.99
N VAL A 174 -7.08 1.98 -18.32
CA VAL A 174 -6.59 2.01 -16.94
C VAL A 174 -7.80 2.39 -16.12
N THR A 175 -8.32 1.45 -15.40
CA THR A 175 -9.28 1.75 -14.33
C THR A 175 -8.52 2.59 -13.31
N PRO A 176 -8.90 3.86 -13.08
CA PRO A 176 -8.31 4.62 -12.00
C PRO A 176 -8.48 3.80 -10.73
N PRO A 177 -7.47 3.68 -9.87
CA PRO A 177 -7.68 3.06 -8.58
C PRO A 177 -8.84 3.79 -7.91
N GLN A 178 -9.83 3.05 -7.45
CA GLN A 178 -10.94 3.61 -6.67
C GLN A 178 -10.31 4.37 -5.50
N GLN A 179 -10.49 5.69 -5.54
CA GLN A 179 -9.94 6.68 -4.62
C GLN A 179 -8.49 6.41 -4.18
N LEU A 180 -7.59 7.33 -4.53
CA LEU A 180 -6.27 7.47 -3.92
C LEU A 180 -6.46 7.89 -2.45
N SER A 181 -7.00 7.01 -1.61
CA SER A 181 -7.01 7.27 -0.19
C SER A 181 -5.61 7.03 0.33
N LEU A 182 -4.98 8.08 0.80
CA LEU A 182 -3.67 8.05 1.45
C LEU A 182 -3.76 7.47 2.87
N GLU A 183 -4.97 7.24 3.35
CA GLU A 183 -5.26 6.71 4.67
C GLU A 183 -5.20 5.17 4.65
N GLY A 184 -4.42 4.59 5.55
CA GLY A 184 -4.41 3.15 5.81
C GLY A 184 -3.43 2.32 4.99
N ARG A 185 -2.30 2.89 4.54
CA ARG A 185 -1.27 2.16 3.82
C ARG A 185 -0.37 1.34 4.74
N LEU A 186 0.07 0.22 4.19
CA LEU A 186 1.11 -0.62 4.78
C LEU A 186 2.41 0.18 4.97
N SER A 187 3.32 -0.34 5.78
CA SER A 187 4.66 0.24 5.86
C SER A 187 5.35 0.22 4.48
N PRO A 188 6.29 1.13 4.20
CA PRO A 188 7.06 1.10 2.96
C PRO A 188 7.69 -0.28 2.68
N GLU A 189 8.11 -0.98 3.73
CA GLU A 189 8.68 -2.32 3.64
C GLU A 189 7.65 -3.35 3.17
N ASP A 190 6.43 -3.32 3.70
CA ASP A 190 5.35 -4.22 3.30
C ASP A 190 4.89 -3.94 1.86
N GLU A 191 4.80 -2.67 1.48
CA GLU A 191 4.48 -2.27 0.10
C GLU A 191 5.57 -2.72 -0.89
N THR A 192 6.85 -2.67 -0.48
CA THR A 192 7.95 -3.12 -1.35
C THR A 192 8.03 -4.63 -1.51
N ASP A 193 7.37 -5.43 -0.68
CA ASP A 193 7.29 -6.87 -0.87
C ASP A 193 6.25 -7.28 -1.91
N ARG A 194 5.35 -6.37 -2.28
CA ARG A 194 4.26 -6.60 -3.23
C ARG A 194 4.59 -6.01 -4.59
N ARG A 195 4.21 -6.71 -5.67
CA ARG A 195 4.42 -6.22 -7.03
C ARG A 195 3.64 -4.94 -7.26
N SER A 196 4.26 -3.98 -7.96
CA SER A 196 3.63 -2.72 -8.35
C SER A 196 4.14 -2.22 -9.68
N ILE A 197 3.27 -2.21 -10.68
CA ILE A 197 3.52 -1.58 -11.97
C ILE A 197 2.53 -0.43 -12.10
N GLN A 198 3.05 0.77 -12.09
CA GLN A 198 2.26 2.00 -12.03
C GLN A 198 2.54 2.91 -13.21
N ILE A 199 1.58 3.77 -13.54
CA ILE A 199 1.71 4.79 -14.58
C ILE A 199 1.13 6.11 -14.10
N LEU A 200 1.85 7.19 -14.34
CA LEU A 200 1.45 8.56 -14.11
C LEU A 200 1.58 9.34 -15.43
N THR A 201 0.51 9.94 -15.91
CA THR A 201 0.50 10.74 -17.15
C THR A 201 0.22 12.21 -16.83
N ALA A 202 0.76 13.11 -17.66
CA ALA A 202 0.64 14.55 -17.44
C ALA A 202 -0.79 15.06 -17.61
N ALA A 203 -1.59 14.45 -18.48
CA ALA A 203 -2.92 14.94 -18.82
C ALA A 203 -3.85 13.81 -19.23
N GLY A 204 -5.14 14.06 -19.13
CA GLY A 204 -6.21 13.18 -19.60
C GLY A 204 -6.44 13.27 -21.11
N LYS A 205 -7.41 12.49 -21.61
CA LYS A 205 -7.75 12.43 -23.04
C LYS A 205 -8.18 13.78 -23.59
N GLY A 206 -7.46 14.26 -24.61
CA GLY A 206 -7.79 15.51 -25.32
C GLY A 206 -7.38 16.79 -24.59
N GLU A 207 -6.71 16.68 -23.47
CA GLU A 207 -6.14 17.81 -22.75
C GLU A 207 -4.78 18.22 -23.32
N ILE A 208 -4.39 19.46 -23.07
CA ILE A 208 -3.10 20.02 -23.49
C ILE A 208 -2.14 19.99 -22.31
N VAL A 209 -0.94 19.50 -22.53
CA VAL A 209 0.15 19.59 -21.55
C VAL A 209 0.67 21.01 -21.52
N THR A 210 0.53 21.67 -20.40
CA THR A 210 0.86 23.08 -20.21
C THR A 210 2.32 23.26 -19.80
N ARG A 211 2.96 24.27 -20.35
CA ARG A 211 4.33 24.67 -20.02
C ARG A 211 4.34 26.09 -19.45
N LYS A 212 5.22 26.35 -18.51
CA LYS A 212 5.47 27.66 -17.94
C LYS A 212 6.98 27.92 -17.88
N ASP A 213 7.41 29.06 -18.35
CA ASP A 213 8.83 29.45 -18.36
C ASP A 213 9.76 28.41 -19.01
N GLY A 214 9.28 27.77 -20.08
CA GLY A 214 10.04 26.75 -20.83
C GLY A 214 10.02 25.34 -20.19
N GLN A 215 9.43 25.16 -19.01
CA GLN A 215 9.34 23.90 -18.29
C GLN A 215 7.90 23.36 -18.26
N GLY A 216 7.73 22.06 -18.35
CA GLY A 216 6.43 21.40 -18.17
C GLY A 216 5.95 21.54 -16.72
N ILE A 217 4.72 22.04 -16.51
CA ILE A 217 4.14 22.17 -15.15
C ILE A 217 4.09 20.81 -14.47
N PHE A 218 3.77 19.75 -15.21
CA PHE A 218 3.76 18.38 -14.72
C PHE A 218 5.16 17.93 -14.24
N THR A 219 6.18 18.10 -15.10
CA THR A 219 7.56 17.73 -14.75
C THR A 219 8.09 18.55 -13.57
N GLN A 220 7.72 19.84 -13.49
CA GLN A 220 8.07 20.67 -12.34
C GLN A 220 7.45 20.12 -11.04
N ALA A 221 6.14 19.82 -11.03
CA ALA A 221 5.47 19.24 -9.88
C ALA A 221 6.06 17.87 -9.51
N PHE A 222 6.34 17.02 -10.52
CA PHE A 222 6.96 15.72 -10.32
C PHE A 222 8.34 15.83 -9.65
N THR A 223 9.21 16.67 -10.15
CA THR A 223 10.57 16.83 -9.59
C THR A 223 10.57 17.49 -8.21
N VAL A 224 9.65 18.40 -7.93
CA VAL A 224 9.46 18.98 -6.58
C VAL A 224 8.93 17.92 -5.61
N GLY A 225 7.98 17.10 -6.04
CA GLY A 225 7.46 15.97 -5.24
C GLY A 225 8.55 14.96 -4.89
N LEU A 226 9.43 14.62 -5.84
CA LEU A 226 10.61 13.77 -5.61
C LEU A 226 11.61 14.35 -4.60
N LYS A 227 11.63 15.65 -4.39
CA LYS A 227 12.46 16.29 -3.36
C LYS A 227 11.85 16.26 -1.96
N GLY A 228 10.74 15.54 -1.80
CA GLY A 228 10.06 15.35 -0.51
C GLY A 228 8.78 16.14 -0.33
N ALA A 229 8.42 17.06 -1.25
CA ALA A 229 7.19 17.83 -1.12
C ALA A 229 5.91 16.98 -1.22
N ALA A 230 6.01 15.76 -1.72
CA ALA A 230 4.91 14.81 -1.80
C ALA A 230 4.73 13.96 -0.53
N ASP A 231 5.60 14.09 0.47
CA ASP A 231 5.48 13.44 1.78
C ASP A 231 4.43 14.18 2.63
N ASN A 232 3.16 13.97 2.31
CA ASN A 232 2.05 14.64 2.99
C ASN A 232 1.82 14.16 4.42
N ASN A 233 2.19 12.93 4.72
CA ASN A 233 2.03 12.34 6.05
C ASN A 233 3.27 12.49 6.93
N GLN A 234 4.32 13.15 6.41
CA GLN A 234 5.59 13.45 7.08
C GLN A 234 6.30 12.23 7.68
N ASN A 235 6.11 11.07 7.04
CA ASN A 235 6.76 9.83 7.47
C ASN A 235 8.19 9.68 6.93
N GLY A 236 8.65 10.62 6.11
CA GLY A 236 9.98 10.61 5.50
C GLY A 236 10.07 9.80 4.20
N TRP A 237 8.98 9.20 3.75
CA TRP A 237 8.91 8.40 2.53
C TRP A 237 8.04 9.08 1.49
N VAL A 238 8.33 8.87 0.22
CA VAL A 238 7.43 9.25 -0.87
C VAL A 238 7.13 8.03 -1.72
N MET A 239 5.89 7.60 -1.68
CA MET A 239 5.38 6.49 -2.47
C MET A 239 4.84 6.97 -3.82
N GLY A 240 4.71 6.06 -4.78
CA GLY A 240 4.19 6.40 -6.11
C GLY A 240 2.82 7.05 -6.08
N THR A 241 1.94 6.58 -5.22
CA THR A 241 0.60 7.17 -5.06
C THR A 241 0.61 8.52 -4.36
N GLU A 242 1.47 8.75 -3.36
CA GLU A 242 1.62 10.07 -2.72
C GLU A 242 2.15 11.09 -3.72
N LEU A 243 3.17 10.70 -4.49
CA LEU A 243 3.70 11.54 -5.56
C LEU A 243 2.63 11.85 -6.61
N ALA A 244 1.83 10.86 -7.02
CA ALA A 244 0.76 11.06 -7.98
C ALA A 244 -0.33 12.02 -7.47
N ALA A 245 -0.74 11.88 -6.21
CA ALA A 245 -1.71 12.78 -5.58
C ALA A 245 -1.18 14.22 -5.50
N TYR A 246 0.07 14.38 -5.07
CA TYR A 246 0.76 15.67 -5.02
C TYR A 246 0.83 16.31 -6.41
N VAL A 247 1.34 15.57 -7.40
CA VAL A 247 1.47 16.07 -8.79
C VAL A 247 0.12 16.49 -9.35
N LYS A 248 -0.92 15.67 -9.16
CA LYS A 248 -2.26 15.99 -9.60
C LYS A 248 -2.73 17.32 -9.00
N GLN A 249 -2.65 17.47 -7.69
CA GLN A 249 -3.06 18.69 -7.00
C GLN A 249 -2.30 19.94 -7.51
N GLN A 250 -0.97 19.85 -7.64
CA GLN A 250 -0.15 20.99 -8.08
C GLN A 250 -0.45 21.39 -9.53
N VAL A 251 -0.60 20.42 -10.43
CA VAL A 251 -0.89 20.66 -11.83
C VAL A 251 -2.29 21.26 -12.01
N GLU A 252 -3.31 20.70 -11.36
CA GLU A 252 -4.69 21.21 -11.41
C GLU A 252 -4.75 22.65 -10.90
N GLN A 253 -4.08 22.96 -9.79
CA GLN A 253 -4.01 24.32 -9.24
C GLN A 253 -3.28 25.29 -10.20
N ALA A 254 -2.11 24.89 -10.73
CA ALA A 254 -1.31 25.74 -11.58
C ALA A 254 -1.94 26.01 -12.96
N THR A 255 -2.81 25.14 -13.43
CA THR A 255 -3.51 25.25 -14.73
C THR A 255 -4.95 25.72 -14.62
N GLY A 256 -5.42 26.02 -13.40
CA GLY A 256 -6.82 26.39 -13.15
C GLY A 256 -7.81 25.28 -13.53
N GLY A 257 -7.40 24.02 -13.42
CA GLY A 257 -8.21 22.86 -13.77
C GLY A 257 -8.25 22.55 -15.27
N ALA A 258 -7.31 23.08 -16.08
CA ALA A 258 -7.25 22.78 -17.52
C ALA A 258 -6.45 21.50 -17.85
N GLN A 259 -5.69 21.00 -16.90
CA GLN A 259 -4.86 19.79 -17.06
C GLN A 259 -5.02 18.89 -15.85
N HIS A 260 -5.37 17.61 -16.09
CA HIS A 260 -5.66 16.62 -15.05
C HIS A 260 -4.73 15.42 -15.17
N PRO A 261 -3.62 15.37 -14.42
CA PRO A 261 -2.77 14.18 -14.37
C PRO A 261 -3.55 12.94 -14.00
N GLN A 262 -3.25 11.83 -14.69
CA GLN A 262 -3.89 10.55 -14.44
C GLN A 262 -2.89 9.58 -13.85
N PHE A 263 -3.34 8.81 -12.85
CA PHE A 263 -2.54 7.77 -12.22
C PHE A 263 -3.30 6.46 -12.21
N ALA A 264 -2.57 5.36 -12.48
CA ALA A 264 -3.17 4.05 -12.45
C ALA A 264 -2.16 2.95 -12.16
N ARG A 265 -2.68 1.80 -11.75
CA ARG A 265 -1.93 0.55 -11.64
C ARG A 265 -2.17 -0.29 -12.88
N LEU A 266 -1.09 -0.76 -13.48
CA LEU A 266 -1.12 -1.68 -14.62
C LEU A 266 -1.08 -3.15 -14.17
N ASP A 267 -0.43 -3.40 -13.02
CA ASP A 267 -0.29 -4.75 -12.45
C ASP A 267 0.11 -4.66 -10.98
N GLY A 268 -0.34 -5.65 -10.20
CA GLY A 268 -0.03 -5.74 -8.77
C GLY A 268 -0.83 -4.79 -7.89
N ASP A 269 -0.63 -4.90 -6.59
CA ASP A 269 -1.36 -4.17 -5.56
C ASP A 269 -0.44 -3.43 -4.56
N GLY A 270 0.89 -3.55 -4.74
CA GLY A 270 1.89 -2.81 -4.00
C GLY A 270 2.02 -1.34 -4.41
N ASP A 271 3.01 -0.66 -3.86
CA ASP A 271 3.36 0.71 -4.23
C ASP A 271 4.88 0.87 -4.36
N ILE A 272 5.34 1.62 -5.36
CA ILE A 272 6.76 1.93 -5.50
C ILE A 272 7.17 2.99 -4.50
N VAL A 273 8.25 2.76 -3.77
CA VAL A 273 8.89 3.80 -2.95
C VAL A 273 9.90 4.56 -3.81
N LEU A 274 9.75 5.88 -3.89
CA LEU A 274 10.58 6.76 -4.72
C LEU A 274 11.60 7.54 -3.90
N VAL A 275 11.18 8.03 -2.73
CA VAL A 275 12.06 8.68 -1.78
C VAL A 275 12.13 7.82 -0.54
N GLU A 276 13.32 7.33 -0.24
CA GLU A 276 13.61 6.70 1.03
C GLU A 276 14.02 7.81 2.00
N GLY A 277 13.18 8.05 3.01
CA GLY A 277 13.46 9.06 4.01
C GLY A 277 14.85 8.83 4.59
N LYS A 278 15.66 9.86 4.65
CA LYS A 278 16.75 9.86 5.63
C LYS A 278 16.08 9.52 6.94
N LYS A 279 16.46 8.37 7.54
CA LYS A 279 15.93 7.89 8.81
C LYS A 279 15.54 9.09 9.66
N SER A 280 14.25 9.28 9.83
CA SER A 280 13.66 10.50 10.37
C SER A 280 14.41 10.92 11.60
N ALA A 281 14.82 12.20 11.70
CA ALA A 281 15.34 12.83 12.91
C ALA A 281 14.37 12.75 14.11
N PHE A 282 13.25 12.05 13.96
CA PHE A 282 12.27 11.73 14.99
C PHE A 282 12.68 10.56 15.91
N ARG A 283 13.87 9.98 15.73
CA ARG A 283 14.44 9.05 16.70
C ARG A 283 15.14 9.82 17.80
N ALA A 284 14.38 10.23 18.80
CA ALA A 284 14.94 10.61 20.09
C ALA A 284 15.46 9.34 20.78
N GLY A 285 16.72 8.96 20.51
CA GLY A 285 17.40 7.84 21.15
C GLY A 285 18.33 7.10 20.16
N PRO A 286 19.34 6.38 20.64
CA PRO A 286 20.18 5.53 19.80
C PRO A 286 19.29 4.46 19.14
N GLU A 287 19.44 4.30 17.80
CA GLU A 287 18.72 3.25 17.06
C GLU A 287 19.02 1.87 17.64
N PRO A 288 17.99 1.03 17.81
CA PRO A 288 18.21 -0.35 18.20
C PRO A 288 19.03 -1.07 17.12
N LYS A 289 20.26 -1.45 17.47
CA LYS A 289 21.21 -2.07 16.52
C LYS A 289 20.97 -3.54 16.36
N THR A 290 20.42 -4.19 17.37
CA THR A 290 20.16 -5.63 17.39
C THR A 290 18.67 -5.93 17.29
N GLN A 291 18.31 -7.13 16.87
CA GLN A 291 16.90 -7.58 16.85
C GLN A 291 16.27 -7.52 18.25
N ALA A 292 17.04 -7.88 19.30
CA ALA A 292 16.55 -7.81 20.67
C ALA A 292 16.20 -6.38 21.10
N GLU A 293 17.05 -5.40 20.74
CA GLU A 293 16.79 -3.98 20.99
C GLU A 293 15.58 -3.47 20.22
N ARG A 294 15.38 -3.91 18.97
CA ARG A 294 14.19 -3.56 18.17
C ARG A 294 12.92 -4.11 18.78
N THR A 295 12.92 -5.36 19.18
CA THR A 295 11.77 -5.98 19.84
C THR A 295 11.45 -5.28 21.18
N ALA A 296 12.47 -4.88 21.95
CA ALA A 296 12.27 -4.12 23.17
C ALA A 296 11.69 -2.72 22.90
N ALA A 297 12.19 -2.01 21.89
CA ALA A 297 11.68 -0.70 21.48
C ALA A 297 10.24 -0.79 20.93
N ALA A 298 9.93 -1.82 20.15
CA ALA A 298 8.57 -2.10 19.67
C ALA A 298 7.61 -2.30 20.85
N LYS A 299 8.03 -3.10 21.82
CA LYS A 299 7.21 -3.34 23.02
C LYS A 299 7.00 -2.06 23.83
N GLU A 300 8.02 -1.24 23.99
CA GLU A 300 7.91 0.04 24.71
C GLU A 300 6.89 0.98 24.05
N GLU A 301 6.93 1.13 22.71
CA GLU A 301 5.97 1.98 22.00
C GLU A 301 4.54 1.38 22.03
N TYR A 302 4.41 0.06 21.98
CA TYR A 302 3.13 -0.63 22.18
C TYR A 302 2.57 -0.37 23.58
N ASP A 303 3.38 -0.49 24.63
CA ASP A 303 2.96 -0.26 26.03
C ASP A 303 2.52 1.20 26.23
N LYS A 304 3.19 2.16 25.57
CA LYS A 304 2.77 3.58 25.54
C LYS A 304 1.42 3.76 24.86
N ALA A 305 1.21 3.15 23.68
CA ALA A 305 -0.07 3.19 22.98
C ALA A 305 -1.20 2.63 23.83
N TYR A 306 -0.95 1.49 24.44
CA TYR A 306 -1.89 0.83 25.33
C TYR A 306 -2.26 1.70 26.55
N SER A 307 -1.25 2.36 27.17
CA SER A 307 -1.46 3.27 28.31
C SER A 307 -2.30 4.50 27.93
N LEU A 308 -2.08 5.06 26.73
CA LEU A 308 -2.88 6.18 26.22
C LEU A 308 -4.37 5.81 26.09
N LEU A 309 -4.68 4.60 25.60
CA LEU A 309 -6.04 4.11 25.49
C LEU A 309 -6.68 3.86 26.86
N GLN A 310 -5.95 3.27 27.80
CA GLN A 310 -6.45 3.06 29.16
C GLN A 310 -6.79 4.38 29.86
N GLN A 311 -5.98 5.41 29.65
CA GLN A 311 -6.19 6.75 30.21
C GLN A 311 -7.23 7.57 29.42
N GLN A 312 -7.87 7.00 28.41
CA GLN A 312 -8.83 7.66 27.52
C GLN A 312 -8.26 8.96 26.88
N ARG A 313 -6.96 8.94 26.60
CA ARG A 313 -6.25 10.02 25.94
C ARG A 313 -6.38 9.91 24.41
N SER A 314 -5.46 10.51 23.69
CA SER A 314 -5.51 10.61 22.24
C SER A 314 -5.44 9.24 21.54
N VAL A 315 -6.51 8.85 20.84
CA VAL A 315 -6.55 7.67 19.98
C VAL A 315 -5.56 7.82 18.82
N GLN A 316 -5.43 9.03 18.29
CA GLN A 316 -4.48 9.36 17.23
C GLN A 316 -3.03 9.11 17.67
N GLU A 317 -2.67 9.58 18.87
CA GLU A 317 -1.32 9.34 19.41
C GLU A 317 -1.07 7.85 19.67
N ALA A 318 -2.10 7.10 20.10
CA ALA A 318 -1.99 5.65 20.27
C ALA A 318 -1.70 4.95 18.92
N LEU A 319 -2.37 5.35 17.84
CA LEU A 319 -2.11 4.82 16.49
C LEU A 319 -0.68 5.15 16.01
N GLU A 320 -0.20 6.36 16.26
CA GLU A 320 1.18 6.76 15.95
C GLU A 320 2.21 5.91 16.70
N ARG A 321 1.96 5.64 18.00
CA ARG A 321 2.81 4.75 18.81
C ARG A 321 2.81 3.31 18.27
N LEU A 322 1.64 2.79 17.86
CA LEU A 322 1.54 1.46 17.26
C LEU A 322 2.27 1.37 15.91
N ASN A 323 2.17 2.41 15.10
CA ASN A 323 2.93 2.48 13.84
C ASN A 323 4.44 2.50 14.10
N LYS A 324 4.91 3.16 15.18
CA LYS A 324 6.32 3.10 15.61
C LYS A 324 6.70 1.71 16.11
N ALA A 325 5.85 1.07 16.90
CA ALA A 325 6.08 -0.30 17.37
C ALA A 325 6.26 -1.27 16.20
N ILE A 326 5.36 -1.20 15.21
CA ILE A 326 5.42 -1.97 13.96
C ILE A 326 6.68 -1.62 13.16
N GLY A 327 7.09 -0.35 13.11
CA GLY A 327 8.32 0.09 12.47
C GLY A 327 9.59 -0.48 13.10
N TYR A 328 9.61 -0.69 14.42
CA TYR A 328 10.72 -1.36 15.11
C TYR A 328 10.72 -2.88 14.92
N ASP A 329 9.53 -3.50 14.99
CA ASP A 329 9.36 -4.94 14.80
C ASP A 329 8.10 -5.22 13.94
N PRO A 330 8.26 -5.34 12.62
CA PRO A 330 7.16 -5.66 11.70
C PRO A 330 6.50 -7.02 11.95
N SER A 331 7.11 -7.87 12.78
CA SER A 331 6.53 -9.15 13.19
C SER A 331 5.76 -9.10 14.51
N PHE A 332 5.64 -7.91 15.10
CA PHE A 332 4.96 -7.74 16.39
C PHE A 332 3.43 -7.81 16.24
N GLY A 333 2.88 -9.02 16.22
CA GLY A 333 1.47 -9.29 15.96
C GLY A 333 0.50 -8.58 16.88
N ASP A 334 0.82 -8.43 18.18
CA ASP A 334 -0.06 -7.76 19.14
C ASP A 334 -0.26 -6.26 18.82
N ALA A 335 0.72 -5.61 18.19
CA ALA A 335 0.57 -4.24 17.73
C ALA A 335 -0.46 -4.13 16.61
N TYR A 336 -0.49 -5.11 15.70
CA TYR A 336 -1.50 -5.18 14.64
C TYR A 336 -2.89 -5.51 15.20
N VAL A 337 -3.00 -6.38 16.21
CA VAL A 337 -4.28 -6.66 16.90
C VAL A 337 -4.86 -5.37 17.46
N LEU A 338 -4.07 -4.62 18.23
CA LEU A 338 -4.53 -3.40 18.87
C LEU A 338 -4.84 -2.31 17.84
N LYS A 339 -4.02 -2.16 16.79
CA LYS A 339 -4.26 -1.25 15.67
C LYS A 339 -5.58 -1.59 14.97
N SER A 340 -5.80 -2.85 14.61
CA SER A 340 -7.03 -3.30 13.96
C SER A 340 -8.26 -2.99 14.82
N TYR A 341 -8.16 -3.22 16.11
CA TYR A 341 -9.25 -2.94 17.04
C TYR A 341 -9.55 -1.43 17.14
N ILE A 342 -8.54 -0.58 17.25
CA ILE A 342 -8.73 0.88 17.29
C ILE A 342 -9.44 1.35 16.01
N LEU A 343 -9.01 0.86 14.86
CA LEU A 343 -9.58 1.22 13.55
C LEU A 343 -10.97 0.62 13.32
N LEU A 344 -11.36 -0.38 14.09
CA LEU A 344 -12.72 -0.93 14.07
C LEU A 344 -13.68 -0.11 14.93
N GLU A 345 -13.26 0.25 16.16
CA GLU A 345 -14.19 0.72 17.19
C GLU A 345 -14.02 2.20 17.58
N LEU A 346 -12.81 2.72 17.57
CA LEU A 346 -12.51 4.05 18.11
C LEU A 346 -12.32 5.13 17.04
N GLN A 347 -11.71 4.76 15.93
CA GLN A 347 -11.50 5.63 14.77
C GLN A 347 -11.81 4.81 13.51
N PRO A 348 -13.10 4.61 13.16
CA PRO A 348 -13.49 3.63 12.16
C PRO A 348 -12.86 3.85 10.79
N ASN A 349 -12.02 2.90 10.39
CA ASN A 349 -11.50 2.73 9.04
C ASN A 349 -11.42 1.23 8.75
N LEU A 350 -12.51 0.68 8.19
CA LEU A 350 -12.67 -0.77 8.02
C LEU A 350 -11.67 -1.39 7.05
N ASP A 351 -11.15 -0.64 6.09
CA ASP A 351 -10.17 -1.16 5.13
C ASP A 351 -8.81 -1.33 5.79
N GLU A 352 -8.36 -0.33 6.51
CA GLU A 352 -7.11 -0.42 7.29
C GLU A 352 -7.23 -1.41 8.45
N ALA A 353 -8.39 -1.47 9.13
CA ALA A 353 -8.65 -2.46 10.16
C ALA A 353 -8.54 -3.89 9.62
N LEU A 354 -9.03 -4.15 8.40
CA LEU A 354 -8.92 -5.45 7.75
C LEU A 354 -7.45 -5.82 7.49
N VAL A 355 -6.69 -4.91 6.90
CA VAL A 355 -5.25 -5.12 6.65
C VAL A 355 -4.50 -5.41 7.95
N ALA A 356 -4.72 -4.60 8.98
CA ALA A 356 -4.11 -4.82 10.29
C ALA A 356 -4.53 -6.16 10.91
N GLY A 357 -5.81 -6.55 10.78
CA GLY A 357 -6.31 -7.84 11.25
C GLY A 357 -5.69 -9.05 10.54
N GLU A 358 -5.51 -8.96 9.22
CA GLU A 358 -4.83 -10.01 8.43
C GLU A 358 -3.35 -10.12 8.81
N LEU A 359 -2.66 -9.00 9.03
CA LEU A 359 -1.27 -9.00 9.52
C LEU A 359 -1.17 -9.52 10.96
N ALA A 360 -2.14 -9.22 11.81
CA ALA A 360 -2.21 -9.80 13.16
C ALA A 360 -2.25 -11.32 13.12
N VAL A 361 -3.10 -11.91 12.28
CA VAL A 361 -3.17 -13.37 12.09
C VAL A 361 -1.89 -13.93 11.51
N LYS A 362 -1.28 -13.24 10.55
CA LYS A 362 0.00 -13.66 9.93
C LYS A 362 1.13 -13.73 10.95
N HIS A 363 1.25 -12.72 11.83
CA HIS A 363 2.39 -12.58 12.75
C HIS A 363 2.13 -13.18 14.13
N ALA A 364 0.85 -13.30 14.55
CA ALA A 364 0.47 -13.90 15.81
C ALA A 364 -0.67 -14.94 15.63
N PRO A 365 -0.48 -16.03 14.84
CA PRO A 365 -1.54 -17.00 14.54
C PRO A 365 -2.01 -17.80 15.77
N LYS A 366 -1.23 -17.83 16.82
CA LYS A 366 -1.56 -18.48 18.09
C LYS A 366 -2.18 -17.54 19.12
N ASN A 367 -2.29 -16.24 18.82
CA ASN A 367 -3.02 -15.29 19.64
C ASN A 367 -4.50 -15.31 19.23
N PRO A 368 -5.43 -15.71 20.12
CA PRO A 368 -6.86 -15.77 19.78
C PRO A 368 -7.43 -14.39 19.42
N ASP A 369 -6.88 -13.30 19.96
CA ASP A 369 -7.32 -11.95 19.67
C ASP A 369 -7.05 -11.54 18.22
N SER A 370 -6.03 -12.11 17.57
CA SER A 370 -5.76 -11.89 16.14
C SER A 370 -6.93 -12.36 15.28
N HIS A 371 -7.38 -13.58 15.49
CA HIS A 371 -8.51 -14.17 14.77
C HIS A 371 -9.83 -13.51 15.16
N TYR A 372 -10.00 -13.19 16.43
CA TYR A 372 -11.19 -12.55 16.96
C TYR A 372 -11.40 -11.16 16.32
N THR A 373 -10.37 -10.31 16.37
CA THR A 373 -10.46 -8.96 15.82
C THR A 373 -10.68 -8.99 14.30
N LEU A 374 -9.99 -9.90 13.57
CA LEU A 374 -10.23 -10.10 12.14
C LEU A 374 -11.69 -10.52 11.88
N GLY A 375 -12.23 -11.42 12.70
CA GLY A 375 -13.64 -11.85 12.61
C GLY A 375 -14.63 -10.68 12.76
N LEU A 376 -14.40 -9.80 13.73
CA LEU A 376 -15.23 -8.61 13.94
C LEU A 376 -15.15 -7.63 12.75
N VAL A 377 -13.96 -7.39 12.22
CA VAL A 377 -13.77 -6.53 11.04
C VAL A 377 -14.49 -7.10 9.83
N LEU A 378 -14.35 -8.42 9.58
CA LEU A 378 -15.00 -9.10 8.46
C LEU A 378 -16.53 -9.05 8.59
N GLN A 379 -17.08 -9.21 9.80
CA GLN A 379 -18.51 -9.08 10.07
C GLN A 379 -18.99 -7.65 9.73
N LYS A 380 -18.29 -6.62 10.19
CA LYS A 380 -18.62 -5.21 9.88
C LYS A 380 -18.55 -4.91 8.37
N LYS A 381 -17.70 -5.61 7.63
CA LYS A 381 -17.62 -5.51 6.16
C LYS A 381 -18.66 -6.35 5.42
N GLY A 382 -19.56 -7.05 6.11
CA GLY A 382 -20.56 -7.94 5.52
C GLY A 382 -20.00 -9.27 4.96
N ARG A 383 -18.74 -9.60 5.26
CA ARG A 383 -18.10 -10.86 4.84
C ARG A 383 -18.39 -11.97 5.86
N PHE A 384 -19.65 -12.31 6.03
CA PHE A 384 -20.12 -13.15 7.13
C PHE A 384 -19.52 -14.56 7.17
N ALA A 385 -19.34 -15.21 6.02
CA ALA A 385 -18.71 -16.53 5.96
C ALA A 385 -17.22 -16.50 6.36
N ASP A 386 -16.52 -15.42 6.03
CA ASP A 386 -15.13 -15.25 6.44
C ASP A 386 -15.04 -14.88 7.92
N ALA A 387 -15.98 -14.09 8.43
CA ALA A 387 -16.11 -13.75 9.84
C ALA A 387 -16.35 -15.01 10.69
N GLU A 388 -17.28 -15.89 10.27
CA GLU A 388 -17.53 -17.18 10.93
C GLU A 388 -16.23 -17.99 11.05
N ARG A 389 -15.49 -18.14 9.94
CA ARG A 389 -14.22 -18.88 9.95
C ARG A 389 -13.19 -18.29 10.90
N ALA A 390 -13.03 -16.99 10.90
CA ALA A 390 -12.08 -16.30 11.77
C ALA A 390 -12.48 -16.45 13.25
N LEU A 391 -13.74 -16.25 13.59
CA LEU A 391 -14.23 -16.44 14.97
C LEU A 391 -14.11 -17.89 15.45
N LEU A 392 -14.43 -18.88 14.61
CA LEU A 392 -14.23 -20.28 14.94
C LEU A 392 -12.75 -20.62 15.16
N GLN A 393 -11.85 -20.01 14.38
CA GLN A 393 -10.41 -20.16 14.59
C GLN A 393 -9.96 -19.54 15.92
N ALA A 394 -10.50 -18.37 16.31
CA ALA A 394 -10.26 -17.80 17.63
C ALA A 394 -10.72 -18.74 18.76
N ALA A 395 -11.91 -19.36 18.63
CA ALA A 395 -12.41 -20.38 19.57
C ALA A 395 -11.54 -21.63 19.60
N ALA A 396 -10.99 -22.05 18.47
CA ALA A 396 -10.08 -23.19 18.40
C ALA A 396 -8.74 -22.92 19.11
N VAL A 397 -8.22 -21.69 19.01
CA VAL A 397 -7.00 -21.28 19.72
C VAL A 397 -7.26 -21.14 21.23
N ASN A 398 -8.41 -20.63 21.64
CA ASN A 398 -8.79 -20.48 23.03
C ASN A 398 -10.28 -20.81 23.24
N ALA A 399 -10.56 -22.06 23.64
CA ALA A 399 -11.92 -22.55 23.86
C ALA A 399 -12.65 -21.90 25.08
N SER A 400 -11.94 -21.15 25.91
CA SER A 400 -12.51 -20.43 27.07
C SER A 400 -12.78 -18.96 26.78
N TYR A 401 -12.61 -18.51 25.53
CA TYR A 401 -12.77 -17.11 25.14
C TYR A 401 -14.25 -16.76 24.97
N ALA A 402 -14.89 -16.31 26.04
CA ALA A 402 -16.33 -16.02 26.08
C ALA A 402 -16.78 -15.08 24.96
N ASP A 403 -16.07 -13.96 24.74
CA ASP A 403 -16.47 -12.92 23.77
C ASP A 403 -16.51 -13.44 22.32
N VAL A 404 -15.72 -14.46 21.99
CA VAL A 404 -15.79 -15.14 20.69
C VAL A 404 -17.14 -15.83 20.48
N TYR A 405 -17.63 -16.53 21.52
CA TYR A 405 -18.93 -17.21 21.45
C TYR A 405 -20.10 -16.23 21.46
N LEU A 406 -19.94 -15.08 22.14
CA LEU A 406 -20.92 -14.00 22.06
C LEU A 406 -21.02 -13.47 20.61
N SER A 407 -19.86 -13.17 20.00
CA SER A 407 -19.80 -12.66 18.62
C SER A 407 -20.28 -13.69 17.59
N LEU A 408 -20.00 -14.98 17.78
CA LEU A 408 -20.58 -16.06 16.96
C LEU A 408 -22.09 -16.13 17.11
N GLY A 409 -22.60 -15.99 18.34
CA GLY A 409 -24.02 -15.95 18.61
C GLY A 409 -24.71 -14.78 17.90
N ASP A 410 -24.13 -13.59 18.01
CA ASP A 410 -24.62 -12.38 17.33
C ASP A 410 -24.59 -12.56 15.79
N LEU A 411 -23.47 -13.05 15.23
CA LEU A 411 -23.33 -13.33 13.79
C LEU A 411 -24.39 -14.30 13.28
N TYR A 412 -24.63 -15.40 14.00
CA TYR A 412 -25.64 -16.37 13.60
C TYR A 412 -27.07 -15.85 13.77
N ALA A 413 -27.36 -15.11 14.84
CA ALA A 413 -28.70 -14.59 15.10
C ALA A 413 -29.07 -13.44 14.17
N GLU A 414 -28.15 -12.50 13.98
CA GLU A 414 -28.42 -11.22 13.34
C GLU A 414 -28.08 -11.21 11.85
N ASP A 415 -26.98 -11.85 11.44
CA ASP A 415 -26.49 -11.77 10.06
C ASP A 415 -26.83 -13.01 9.24
N LEU A 416 -26.52 -14.21 9.76
CA LEU A 416 -26.70 -15.49 9.05
C LEU A 416 -28.10 -16.10 9.26
N LYS A 417 -28.89 -15.59 10.23
CA LYS A 417 -30.25 -16.05 10.58
C LYS A 417 -30.34 -17.53 10.92
N ASP A 418 -29.25 -18.12 11.44
CA ASP A 418 -29.21 -19.52 11.92
C ASP A 418 -29.47 -19.56 13.44
N GLN A 419 -30.73 -19.69 13.80
CA GLN A 419 -31.17 -19.72 15.21
C GLN A 419 -30.57 -20.87 15.98
N LYS A 420 -30.32 -22.02 15.33
CA LYS A 420 -29.76 -23.21 15.99
C LYS A 420 -28.31 -22.96 16.38
N LYS A 421 -27.48 -22.52 15.45
CA LYS A 421 -26.09 -22.16 15.71
C LYS A 421 -25.98 -21.01 16.70
N ALA A 422 -26.87 -20.00 16.60
CA ALA A 422 -26.92 -18.90 17.55
C ALA A 422 -27.15 -19.40 18.99
N ALA A 423 -28.14 -20.26 19.20
CA ALA A 423 -28.41 -20.80 20.52
C ALA A 423 -27.24 -21.68 21.06
N GLU A 424 -26.55 -22.39 20.19
CA GLU A 424 -25.38 -23.20 20.54
C GLU A 424 -24.19 -22.28 20.97
N ALA A 425 -23.92 -21.25 20.22
CA ALA A 425 -22.86 -20.26 20.52
C ALA A 425 -23.16 -19.49 21.82
N TYR A 426 -24.41 -19.06 22.03
CA TYR A 426 -24.82 -18.38 23.25
C TYR A 426 -24.77 -19.28 24.51
N ARG A 427 -25.06 -20.58 24.39
CA ARG A 427 -24.84 -21.52 25.51
C ARG A 427 -23.36 -21.61 25.85
N ARG A 428 -22.49 -21.73 24.84
CA ARG A 428 -21.04 -21.73 25.04
C ARG A 428 -20.53 -20.44 25.69
N TYR A 429 -21.09 -19.30 25.31
CA TYR A 429 -20.81 -18.04 25.97
C TYR A 429 -21.08 -18.09 27.49
N LEU A 430 -22.25 -18.59 27.88
CA LEU A 430 -22.60 -18.73 29.30
C LEU A 430 -21.73 -19.75 30.02
N GLU A 431 -21.42 -20.90 29.40
CA GLU A 431 -20.55 -21.94 29.94
C GLU A 431 -19.12 -21.43 30.18
N THR A 432 -18.63 -20.52 29.34
CA THR A 432 -17.30 -19.91 29.46
C THR A 432 -17.26 -18.68 30.38
N GLY A 433 -18.36 -18.42 31.11
CA GLY A 433 -18.41 -17.37 32.11
C GLY A 433 -19.01 -16.05 31.64
N GLY A 434 -19.67 -16.04 30.49
CA GLY A 434 -20.43 -14.89 30.01
C GLY A 434 -21.64 -14.57 30.89
N THR A 435 -21.98 -13.29 31.02
CA THR A 435 -22.99 -12.81 31.96
C THR A 435 -24.09 -11.94 31.38
N GLU A 436 -24.09 -11.70 30.05
CA GLU A 436 -25.09 -10.81 29.43
C GLU A 436 -26.52 -11.38 29.53
N ASN A 437 -27.44 -10.60 30.11
CA ASN A 437 -28.84 -11.03 30.29
C ASN A 437 -29.55 -11.26 28.95
N ARG A 438 -29.28 -10.42 27.92
CA ARG A 438 -29.88 -10.56 26.59
C ARG A 438 -29.64 -11.96 25.97
N VAL A 439 -28.54 -12.62 26.34
CA VAL A 439 -28.23 -13.99 25.88
C VAL A 439 -29.16 -15.02 26.56
N ARG A 440 -29.43 -14.84 27.85
CA ARG A 440 -30.37 -15.71 28.58
C ARG A 440 -31.79 -15.50 28.06
N ASP A 441 -32.19 -14.25 27.83
CA ASP A 441 -33.51 -13.92 27.29
C ASP A 441 -33.70 -14.54 25.90
N TYR A 442 -32.68 -14.44 25.03
CA TYR A 442 -32.68 -15.07 23.69
C TYR A 442 -32.89 -16.59 23.79
N LEU A 443 -32.15 -17.26 24.69
CA LEU A 443 -32.25 -18.73 24.85
C LEU A 443 -33.60 -19.17 25.43
N GLN A 444 -34.24 -18.37 26.27
CA GLN A 444 -35.59 -18.63 26.79
C GLN A 444 -36.64 -18.45 25.69
N GLU A 445 -36.54 -17.40 24.89
CA GLU A 445 -37.52 -17.06 23.86
C GLU A 445 -37.46 -18.02 22.65
N LYS A 446 -36.26 -18.44 22.24
CA LYS A 446 -36.05 -19.25 21.01
C LYS A 446 -35.91 -20.77 21.25
N GLY A 447 -36.29 -21.24 22.43
CA GLY A 447 -36.52 -22.67 22.68
C GLY A 447 -35.32 -23.50 23.09
N GLY A 448 -34.37 -22.92 23.76
CA GLY A 448 -33.28 -23.67 24.32
C GLY A 448 -32.99 -23.25 25.75
N GLY A 449 -33.57 -23.91 26.75
CA GLY A 449 -33.37 -23.57 28.16
C GLY A 449 -31.93 -23.14 28.49
N ALA A 450 -31.77 -21.98 29.12
CA ALA A 450 -30.48 -21.47 29.57
C ALA A 450 -29.91 -22.42 30.65
N PRO A 451 -28.59 -22.70 30.69
CA PRO A 451 -27.99 -23.42 31.82
C PRO A 451 -28.20 -22.62 33.11
N PRO A 452 -28.37 -23.28 34.28
CA PRO A 452 -28.54 -22.60 35.55
C PRO A 452 -27.36 -21.68 35.84
N ALA A 453 -27.67 -20.51 36.43
CA ALA A 453 -26.61 -19.56 36.82
C ALA A 453 -25.66 -20.25 37.79
N LYS A 454 -24.36 -20.27 37.50
CA LYS A 454 -23.36 -20.65 38.51
C LYS A 454 -23.39 -19.64 39.63
N GLN A 455 -23.75 -20.10 40.85
CA GLN A 455 -23.70 -19.33 42.09
C GLN A 455 -22.27 -18.96 42.44
#